data_f5396cee100bbc262bfd3791446a9440
#
_entry.id   f5396cee100bbc262bfd3791446a9440
#
_cell.length_a   1.000
_cell.length_b   1.000
_cell.length_c   1.000
_cell.angle_alpha   90.00
_cell.angle_beta   90.00
_cell.angle_gamma   90.00
#
_symmetry.space_group_name_H-M   'P 1'
#
loop_
_entity.id
_entity.type
_entity.pdbx_description
1 polymer ?
#
loop_
_entity_poly.entity_id
_entity_poly.type
_entity_poly.pdbx_seq_one_letter_code
_entity_poly.pdbx_strand_id
1 'polypeptide(L)'
;MPGFANNMLVLNMGLPDVCDDGPIVIPFVNLSETAMAIPMAPNILVEGTPIQNMLCDVDLSEGDVGIGVASGMCMGPTFSDLGSFTVLMDASPVTTTFDTTIQNLSNCPGMHMTPGQVTLLILC
;
A
#
# COMPACT_ATOMS: atom_id res chain seq x y z
N MET A 1 3.20 -13.99 -3.80
CA MET A 1 1.97 -14.19 -4.58
C MET A 1 2.21 -13.69 -6.00
N PRO A 2 1.87 -14.46 -7.02
CA PRO A 2 2.04 -13.99 -8.40
C PRO A 2 1.08 -12.84 -8.72
N GLY A 3 1.55 -11.89 -9.50
CA GLY A 3 0.77 -10.74 -9.90
C GLY A 3 1.61 -9.74 -10.68
N PHE A 4 0.99 -8.66 -11.11
CA PHE A 4 1.72 -7.60 -11.79
C PHE A 4 2.52 -6.79 -10.79
N ALA A 5 3.77 -6.45 -11.14
CA ALA A 5 4.59 -5.62 -10.30
C ALA A 5 3.95 -4.24 -10.10
N ASN A 6 4.01 -3.73 -8.88
CA ASN A 6 3.45 -2.42 -8.57
C ASN A 6 4.37 -1.30 -9.04
N ASN A 7 3.77 -0.24 -9.55
CA ASN A 7 4.45 1.01 -9.84
C ASN A 7 3.76 2.15 -9.07
N MET A 8 3.98 3.40 -9.44
CA MET A 8 3.39 4.54 -8.74
C MET A 8 1.95 4.88 -9.19
N LEU A 9 1.26 3.94 -9.85
CA LEU A 9 -0.11 4.12 -10.32
C LEU A 9 -1.10 3.16 -9.65
N VAL A 10 -0.75 2.58 -8.52
CA VAL A 10 -1.56 1.56 -7.83
C VAL A 10 -2.39 2.21 -6.74
N LEU A 11 -3.66 1.80 -6.64
CA LEU A 11 -4.55 2.16 -5.54
C LEU A 11 -4.55 1.03 -4.50
N ASN A 12 -4.30 1.38 -3.26
CA ASN A 12 -4.39 0.48 -2.12
C ASN A 12 -5.69 0.71 -1.38
N MET A 13 -6.35 -0.37 -0.97
CA MET A 13 -7.60 -0.29 -0.22
C MET A 13 -7.47 -1.09 1.06
N GLY A 14 -7.89 -0.50 2.16
CA GLY A 14 -7.94 -1.16 3.47
C GLY A 14 -9.35 -1.19 4.02
N LEU A 15 -9.73 -2.29 4.65
CA LEU A 15 -11.04 -2.47 5.25
C LEU A 15 -10.98 -3.57 6.31
N PRO A 16 -11.55 -3.36 7.52
CA PRO A 16 -12.11 -2.12 8.04
C PRO A 16 -11.03 -1.23 8.67
N ASP A 17 -11.21 0.08 8.54
CA ASP A 17 -10.44 1.06 9.31
C ASP A 17 -11.35 1.61 10.40
N VAL A 18 -11.31 1.00 11.57
CA VAL A 18 -12.21 1.31 12.67
C VAL A 18 -11.69 2.51 13.43
N CYS A 19 -12.46 3.59 13.44
CA CYS A 19 -12.10 4.85 14.09
C CYS A 19 -13.15 5.28 15.09
N ASP A 20 -12.67 5.91 16.17
CA ASP A 20 -13.53 6.53 17.17
C ASP A 20 -13.81 7.98 16.76
N ASP A 21 -15.05 8.25 16.38
CA ASP A 21 -15.50 9.58 15.98
C ASP A 21 -16.47 10.12 17.03
N GLY A 22 -15.92 10.72 18.08
CA GLY A 22 -16.70 11.22 19.20
C GLY A 22 -17.30 10.08 20.03
N PRO A 23 -18.64 10.01 20.16
CA PRO A 23 -19.27 8.97 20.97
C PRO A 23 -19.48 7.65 20.21
N ILE A 24 -19.10 7.57 18.92
CA ILE A 24 -19.40 6.44 18.04
C ILE A 24 -18.09 5.86 17.48
N VAL A 25 -18.05 4.53 17.40
CA VAL A 25 -16.98 3.79 16.73
C VAL A 25 -17.50 3.35 15.36
N ILE A 26 -16.86 3.81 14.28
CA ILE A 26 -17.33 3.60 12.91
C ILE A 26 -16.23 2.92 12.09
N PRO A 27 -16.57 1.85 11.30
CA PRO A 27 -15.64 1.30 10.34
C PRO A 27 -15.64 2.15 9.06
N PHE A 28 -14.44 2.45 8.55
CA PHE A 28 -14.23 3.19 7.31
C PHE A 28 -13.48 2.34 6.30
N VAL A 29 -13.58 2.72 5.03
CA VAL A 29 -12.70 2.24 3.97
C VAL A 29 -11.55 3.23 3.84
N ASN A 30 -10.31 2.74 3.97
CA ASN A 30 -9.13 3.57 3.87
C ASN A 30 -8.47 3.37 2.51
N LEU A 31 -8.12 4.45 1.83
CA LEU A 31 -7.52 4.44 0.51
C LEU A 31 -6.17 5.13 0.54
N SER A 32 -5.19 4.56 -0.16
CA SER A 32 -3.91 5.21 -0.38
C SER A 32 -3.41 4.94 -1.80
N GLU A 33 -2.68 5.89 -2.35
CA GLU A 33 -2.18 5.80 -3.72
C GLU A 33 -0.66 5.74 -3.71
N THR A 34 -0.09 4.80 -4.46
CA THR A 34 1.37 4.69 -4.57
C THR A 34 1.99 5.88 -5.29
N ALA A 35 1.19 6.70 -5.97
CA ALA A 35 1.66 7.97 -6.53
C ALA A 35 2.22 8.91 -5.45
N MET A 36 1.78 8.76 -4.21
CA MET A 36 2.26 9.54 -3.06
C MET A 36 3.40 8.85 -2.31
N ALA A 37 3.83 7.68 -2.75
CA ALA A 37 4.94 6.97 -2.13
C ALA A 37 6.29 7.58 -2.49
N ILE A 38 7.26 7.41 -1.60
CA ILE A 38 8.64 7.79 -1.88
C ILE A 38 9.32 6.62 -2.59
N PRO A 39 9.73 6.79 -3.87
CA PRO A 39 10.36 5.68 -4.59
C PRO A 39 11.75 5.38 -4.02
N MET A 40 11.99 4.10 -3.71
CA MET A 40 13.29 3.63 -3.21
C MET A 40 14.19 3.09 -4.32
N ALA A 41 13.64 2.86 -5.51
CA ALA A 41 14.39 2.45 -6.68
C ALA A 41 14.01 3.36 -7.87
N PRO A 42 14.36 4.66 -7.82
CA PRO A 42 13.89 5.62 -8.83
C PRO A 42 14.49 5.40 -10.22
N ASN A 43 15.55 4.63 -10.32
CA ASN A 43 16.17 4.29 -11.61
C ASN A 43 15.61 3.03 -12.25
N ILE A 44 14.70 2.33 -11.60
CA ILE A 44 14.02 1.15 -12.15
C ILE A 44 12.58 1.55 -12.46
N LEU A 45 12.26 1.60 -13.75
CA LEU A 45 10.95 2.08 -14.21
C LEU A 45 10.15 0.93 -14.81
N VAL A 46 8.84 0.90 -14.53
CA VAL A 46 7.88 0.02 -15.16
C VAL A 46 6.77 0.88 -15.72
N GLU A 47 6.61 0.85 -17.05
CA GLU A 47 5.68 1.70 -17.78
C GLU A 47 5.83 3.19 -17.43
N GLY A 48 7.08 3.64 -17.32
CA GLY A 48 7.39 5.06 -17.14
C GLY A 48 7.37 5.56 -15.70
N THR A 49 7.03 4.72 -14.72
CA THR A 49 7.04 5.11 -13.31
C THR A 49 7.94 4.19 -12.49
N PRO A 50 8.54 4.69 -11.39
CA PRO A 50 9.40 3.85 -10.56
C PRO A 50 8.67 2.64 -10.00
N ILE A 51 9.37 1.50 -9.94
CA ILE A 51 8.85 0.27 -9.39
C ILE A 51 8.73 0.39 -7.86
N GLN A 52 7.73 -0.29 -7.29
CA GLN A 52 7.50 -0.30 -5.85
C GLN A 52 8.06 -1.57 -5.23
N ASN A 53 8.81 -1.44 -4.16
CA ASN A 53 9.28 -2.56 -3.34
C ASN A 53 8.76 -2.40 -1.90
N MET A 54 9.16 -3.31 -1.01
CA MET A 54 8.66 -3.28 0.37
C MET A 54 9.20 -2.11 1.20
N LEU A 55 10.17 -1.37 0.69
CA LEU A 55 10.70 -0.17 1.36
C LEU A 55 9.97 1.11 0.93
N CYS A 56 9.08 1.03 -0.06
CA CYS A 56 8.31 2.18 -0.52
C CYS A 56 7.05 2.32 0.32
N ASP A 57 7.01 3.35 1.14
CA ASP A 57 5.87 3.63 2.01
C ASP A 57 5.07 4.81 1.48
N VAL A 58 3.75 4.75 1.61
CA VAL A 58 2.87 5.88 1.32
C VAL A 58 2.66 6.64 2.62
N ASP A 59 3.01 7.91 2.64
CA ASP A 59 3.00 8.71 3.86
C ASP A 59 1.60 9.07 4.35
N LEU A 60 0.62 9.06 3.45
CA LEU A 60 -0.71 9.55 3.77
C LEU A 60 -1.78 8.68 3.10
N SER A 61 -2.84 8.38 3.82
CA SER A 61 -4.02 7.70 3.29
C SER A 61 -5.28 8.53 3.53
N GLU A 62 -6.36 8.16 2.88
CA GLU A 62 -7.61 8.90 2.91
C GLU A 62 -8.79 7.97 3.18
N GLY A 63 -9.89 8.55 3.67
CA GLY A 63 -11.18 7.85 3.78
C GLY A 63 -11.64 7.60 5.20
N ASP A 64 -10.81 7.81 6.20
CA ASP A 64 -11.18 7.66 7.60
C ASP A 64 -11.26 9.01 8.31
N VAL A 65 -12.03 9.05 9.39
CA VAL A 65 -12.22 10.25 10.22
C VAL A 65 -12.18 9.83 11.68
N GLY A 66 -11.60 10.68 12.53
CA GLY A 66 -11.53 10.41 13.95
C GLY A 66 -10.21 9.79 14.37
N ILE A 67 -10.22 8.99 15.44
CA ILE A 67 -9.03 8.37 16.00
C ILE A 67 -9.08 6.87 15.78
N GLY A 68 -8.05 6.30 15.17
CA GLY A 68 -7.96 4.86 14.97
C GLY A 68 -7.99 4.09 16.28
N VAL A 69 -8.84 3.08 16.36
CA VAL A 69 -9.06 2.31 17.59
C VAL A 69 -7.80 1.53 17.98
N ALA A 70 -7.08 1.00 16.99
CA ALA A 70 -5.89 0.18 17.26
C ALA A 70 -4.61 1.00 17.33
N SER A 71 -4.43 2.02 16.47
CA SER A 71 -3.16 2.73 16.36
C SER A 71 -3.22 4.18 16.81
N GLY A 72 -4.39 4.75 16.99
CA GLY A 72 -4.56 6.17 17.32
C GLY A 72 -4.33 7.12 16.15
N MET A 73 -4.23 6.59 14.93
CA MET A 73 -3.93 7.39 13.73
C MET A 73 -5.17 7.60 12.88
N CYS A 74 -5.19 8.74 12.18
CA CYS A 74 -6.16 9.06 11.16
C CYS A 74 -5.41 9.51 9.91
N MET A 75 -5.73 8.96 8.76
CA MET A 75 -5.06 9.27 7.48
C MET A 75 -3.55 9.10 7.55
N GLY A 76 -3.11 8.05 8.20
CA GLY A 76 -1.70 7.77 8.44
C GLY A 76 -1.03 7.01 7.31
N PRO A 77 0.23 6.57 7.54
CA PRO A 77 1.01 5.93 6.48
C PRO A 77 0.55 4.51 6.16
N THR A 78 0.86 4.07 4.94
CA THR A 78 0.63 2.72 4.45
C THR A 78 1.97 2.04 4.20
N PHE A 79 2.15 0.85 4.77
CA PHE A 79 3.34 0.02 4.58
C PHE A 79 2.97 -1.25 3.83
N SER A 80 3.90 -1.73 3.00
CA SER A 80 3.74 -3.03 2.35
C SER A 80 4.13 -4.15 3.31
N ASP A 81 3.26 -5.14 3.46
CA ASP A 81 3.46 -6.27 4.37
C ASP A 81 4.06 -7.49 3.67
N LEU A 82 3.73 -7.68 2.41
CA LEU A 82 4.23 -8.79 1.61
C LEU A 82 4.85 -8.31 0.30
N GLY A 83 5.78 -9.11 -0.21
CA GLY A 83 6.38 -8.90 -1.51
C GLY A 83 6.84 -10.22 -2.10
N SER A 84 7.45 -10.18 -3.28
CA SER A 84 8.02 -11.36 -3.90
C SER A 84 9.33 -11.75 -3.21
N PHE A 85 9.40 -12.98 -2.70
CA PHE A 85 10.61 -13.48 -2.04
C PHE A 85 11.73 -13.83 -3.01
N THR A 86 11.44 -13.98 -4.30
CA THR A 86 12.41 -14.40 -5.30
C THR A 86 12.86 -13.27 -6.22
N VAL A 87 12.09 -12.18 -6.31
CA VAL A 87 12.41 -11.04 -7.16
C VAL A 87 12.70 -9.84 -6.27
N LEU A 88 13.94 -9.36 -6.34
CA LEU A 88 14.39 -8.21 -5.57
C LEU A 88 14.72 -7.06 -6.51
N MET A 89 14.27 -5.87 -6.14
CA MET A 89 14.64 -4.64 -6.84
C MET A 89 15.26 -3.70 -5.82
N ASP A 90 16.54 -3.38 -6.04
CA ASP A 90 17.32 -2.54 -5.15
C ASP A 90 17.43 -3.15 -3.73
N ALA A 91 17.68 -4.46 -3.68
CA ALA A 91 17.89 -5.26 -2.46
C ALA A 91 16.64 -5.40 -1.58
N SER A 92 15.44 -5.14 -2.12
CA SER A 92 14.19 -5.31 -1.39
C SER A 92 13.16 -6.03 -2.26
N PRO A 93 12.31 -6.91 -1.67
CA PRO A 93 11.29 -7.60 -2.45
C PRO A 93 10.35 -6.66 -3.18
N VAL A 94 10.01 -7.00 -4.42
CA VAL A 94 9.05 -6.24 -5.23
C VAL A 94 7.64 -6.54 -4.75
N THR A 95 6.81 -5.50 -4.60
CA THR A 95 5.40 -5.68 -4.31
C THR A 95 4.61 -5.92 -5.59
N THR A 96 3.54 -6.70 -5.48
CA THR A 96 2.70 -7.05 -6.61
C THR A 96 1.23 -6.76 -6.30
N THR A 97 0.38 -6.81 -7.33
CA THR A 97 -1.06 -6.64 -7.17
C THR A 97 -1.63 -7.70 -6.22
N PHE A 98 -2.51 -7.30 -5.31
CA PHE A 98 -3.12 -8.11 -4.26
C PHE A 98 -2.18 -8.53 -3.11
N ASP A 99 -0.96 -8.06 -3.08
CA ASP A 99 -0.14 -8.20 -1.89
C ASP A 99 -0.72 -7.34 -0.76
N THR A 100 -0.64 -7.83 0.47
CA THR A 100 -1.25 -7.18 1.61
C THR A 100 -0.48 -5.94 2.05
N THR A 101 -1.21 -4.99 2.61
CA THR A 101 -0.66 -3.77 3.19
C THR A 101 -1.15 -3.59 4.61
N ILE A 102 -0.41 -2.79 5.38
CA ILE A 102 -0.83 -2.34 6.71
C ILE A 102 -0.98 -0.83 6.62
N GLN A 103 -2.20 -0.36 6.81
CA GLN A 103 -2.53 1.05 6.66
C GLN A 103 -2.81 1.68 8.01
N ASN A 104 -2.59 2.97 8.12
CA ASN A 104 -2.87 3.75 9.33
C ASN A 104 -2.12 3.21 10.56
N LEU A 105 -0.84 2.85 10.40
CA LEU A 105 -0.03 2.25 11.48
C LEU A 105 -0.73 1.07 12.16
N SER A 106 -1.08 0.06 11.39
CA SER A 106 -1.74 -1.18 11.84
C SER A 106 -3.22 -1.05 12.25
N ASN A 107 -3.84 0.10 12.06
CA ASN A 107 -5.28 0.24 12.31
C ASN A 107 -6.14 -0.42 11.23
N CYS A 108 -5.62 -0.55 10.02
CA CYS A 108 -6.39 -1.00 8.85
C CYS A 108 -5.58 -1.99 8.02
N PRO A 109 -5.98 -3.27 7.97
CA PRO A 109 -5.39 -4.20 7.01
C PRO A 109 -5.91 -3.90 5.61
N GLY A 110 -5.06 -4.08 4.60
CA GLY A 110 -5.44 -3.79 3.23
C GLY A 110 -4.63 -4.55 2.21
N MET A 111 -4.79 -4.18 0.95
CA MET A 111 -4.05 -4.78 -0.15
C MET A 111 -3.94 -3.82 -1.32
N HIS A 112 -3.01 -4.10 -2.22
CA HIS A 112 -2.90 -3.40 -3.50
C HIS A 112 -4.03 -3.88 -4.41
N MET A 113 -4.98 -3.01 -4.75
CA MET A 113 -6.22 -3.42 -5.41
C MET A 113 -6.17 -3.33 -6.92
N THR A 114 -5.50 -2.33 -7.47
CA THR A 114 -5.50 -2.10 -8.91
C THR A 114 -4.11 -2.31 -9.50
N PRO A 115 -4.00 -2.97 -10.67
CA PRO A 115 -2.71 -3.01 -11.36
C PRO A 115 -2.40 -1.63 -11.95
N GLY A 116 -1.21 -1.11 -11.64
CA GLY A 116 -0.74 0.13 -12.25
C GLY A 116 -0.17 -0.09 -13.64
N GLN A 117 0.18 -1.33 -13.96
CA GLN A 117 0.68 -1.73 -15.27
C GLN A 117 0.40 -3.22 -15.48
N VAL A 118 0.40 -3.65 -16.72
CA VAL A 118 0.10 -5.03 -17.08
C VAL A 118 1.19 -5.67 -17.95
N THR A 119 2.37 -5.06 -17.97
CA THR A 119 3.48 -5.50 -18.83
C THR A 119 4.42 -6.45 -18.08
N LEU A 120 4.76 -6.16 -16.83
CA LEU A 120 5.69 -6.96 -16.03
C LEU A 120 4.92 -7.79 -15.03
N LEU A 121 4.93 -9.11 -15.21
CA LEU A 121 4.28 -10.07 -14.33
C LEU A 121 5.34 -10.77 -13.47
N ILE A 122 5.13 -10.79 -12.18
CA ILE A 122 5.96 -11.52 -11.21
C ILE A 122 5.26 -12.83 -10.88
N LEU A 123 5.94 -13.95 -11.09
CA LEU A 123 5.33 -15.28 -10.96
C LEU A 123 5.52 -15.93 -9.58
N CYS A 124 6.33 -15.34 -8.72
CA CYS A 124 6.49 -15.87 -7.36
C CYS A 124 6.64 -14.80 -6.33
#